data_71251f1834a9746607ef785e717a1c75
#
_entry.id   71251f1834a9746607ef785e717a1c75
#
_cell.length_a   1.000
_cell.length_b   1.000
_cell.length_c   1.000
_cell.angle_alpha   90.00
_cell.angle_beta   90.00
_cell.angle_gamma   90.00
#
_symmetry.space_group_name_H-M   'P 1'
#
loop_
_entity.id
_entity.type
_entity.pdbx_description
1 polymer ?
#
loop_
_entity_poly.entity_id
_entity_poly.type
_entity_poly.pdbx_seq_one_letter_code
_entity_poly.pdbx_strand_id
1 'polypeptide(L)'
;KHWSANFLLSLMEKLPDVKFVNGSFCVDFVRMVKDENEQVLMIEASRINDQAIHEVIHQVSLGLSELEVAGKLSGIYSKFGGDGNSFDAIIAYGANGANPHHENDDSHLKPGDSIIIDMGCKYNGYCSDMTRTVFYQEVSEEAKEVYGLVRLANETAEAMIKPGVRLCDIDKAARDIITDAGYGKEFNHRLGHFIGKDVHEFGDVSVNFD
;
A
#
# COMPACT_ATOMS: atom_id res chain seq x y z
N LYS A 1 -4.90 15.86 10.09
CA LYS A 1 -4.78 15.82 11.57
C LYS A 1 -6.17 15.54 12.13
N HIS A 2 -6.28 14.55 13.00
CA HIS A 2 -7.54 14.16 13.59
C HIS A 2 -7.71 14.86 14.95
N TRP A 3 -8.91 15.37 15.20
CA TRP A 3 -9.29 15.81 16.53
C TRP A 3 -9.69 14.58 17.34
N SER A 4 -9.27 14.53 18.59
CA SER A 4 -9.79 13.48 19.50
C SER A 4 -11.29 13.71 19.75
N ALA A 5 -12.04 12.63 19.97
CA ALA A 5 -13.45 12.75 20.32
C ALA A 5 -13.64 13.61 21.58
N ASN A 6 -12.76 13.48 22.58
CA ASN A 6 -12.78 14.30 23.79
C ASN A 6 -12.64 15.80 23.51
N PHE A 7 -11.76 16.18 22.57
CA PHE A 7 -11.64 17.59 22.18
C PHE A 7 -12.91 18.12 21.51
N LEU A 8 -13.50 17.36 20.60
CA LEU A 8 -14.77 17.72 19.96
C LEU A 8 -15.90 17.87 20.96
N LEU A 9 -16.08 16.91 21.88
CA LEU A 9 -17.12 16.97 22.91
C LEU A 9 -16.94 18.19 23.82
N SER A 10 -15.71 18.44 24.30
CA SER A 10 -15.42 19.63 25.10
C SER A 10 -15.68 20.96 24.36
N LEU A 11 -15.47 20.97 23.05
CA LEU A 11 -15.76 22.15 22.23
C LEU A 11 -17.28 22.35 22.08
N MET A 12 -18.05 21.28 21.88
CA MET A 12 -19.52 21.32 21.83
C MET A 12 -20.14 21.82 23.14
N GLU A 13 -19.61 21.39 24.29
CA GLU A 13 -20.03 21.88 25.59
C GLU A 13 -19.78 23.38 25.79
N LYS A 14 -18.66 23.89 25.29
CA LYS A 14 -18.31 25.31 25.38
C LYS A 14 -19.03 26.22 24.38
N LEU A 15 -19.55 25.66 23.32
CA LEU A 15 -20.20 26.35 22.23
C LEU A 15 -21.61 25.75 21.97
N PRO A 16 -22.52 25.82 22.93
CA PRO A 16 -23.82 25.14 22.85
C PRO A 16 -24.73 25.66 21.72
N ASP A 17 -24.55 26.89 21.28
CA ASP A 17 -25.34 27.51 20.23
C ASP A 17 -24.74 27.29 18.81
N VAL A 18 -23.60 26.60 18.72
CA VAL A 18 -22.93 26.32 17.44
C VAL A 18 -23.33 24.93 16.93
N LYS A 19 -23.81 24.89 15.68
CA LYS A 19 -24.10 23.64 15.00
C LYS A 19 -22.82 23.06 14.41
N PHE A 20 -22.38 21.94 14.97
CA PHE A 20 -21.27 21.17 14.42
C PHE A 20 -21.75 20.28 13.28
N VAL A 21 -21.06 20.31 12.15
CA VAL A 21 -21.35 19.49 10.99
C VAL A 21 -20.05 18.81 10.50
N ASN A 22 -20.17 17.59 9.99
CA ASN A 22 -19.04 16.94 9.34
C ASN A 22 -18.80 17.58 7.96
N GLY A 23 -17.67 18.25 7.81
CA GLY A 23 -17.24 18.87 6.55
C GLY A 23 -16.07 18.16 5.88
N SER A 24 -15.67 16.97 6.37
CA SER A 24 -14.49 16.23 5.86
C SER A 24 -14.58 16.00 4.36
N PHE A 25 -15.76 15.70 3.84
CA PHE A 25 -15.96 15.44 2.41
C PHE A 25 -15.47 16.59 1.51
N CYS A 26 -15.57 17.85 1.96
CA CYS A 26 -15.08 19.00 1.18
C CYS A 26 -13.56 18.94 0.99
N VAL A 27 -12.84 18.56 2.04
CA VAL A 27 -11.37 18.40 2.01
C VAL A 27 -10.99 17.16 1.24
N ASP A 28 -11.68 16.05 1.48
CA ASP A 28 -11.43 14.78 0.83
C ASP A 28 -11.62 14.87 -0.69
N PHE A 29 -12.68 15.56 -1.12
CA PHE A 29 -12.97 15.77 -2.54
C PHE A 29 -11.89 16.60 -3.26
N VAL A 30 -11.38 17.64 -2.59
CA VAL A 30 -10.26 18.45 -3.13
C VAL A 30 -8.98 17.61 -3.23
N ARG A 31 -8.73 16.75 -2.24
CA ARG A 31 -7.52 15.90 -2.20
C ARG A 31 -7.56 14.71 -3.16
N MET A 32 -8.76 14.25 -3.56
CA MET A 32 -8.91 13.11 -4.49
C MET A 32 -8.29 13.41 -5.85
N VAL A 33 -8.46 14.63 -6.37
CA VAL A 33 -7.96 15.04 -7.68
C VAL A 33 -6.69 15.83 -7.50
N LYS A 34 -5.57 15.22 -7.93
CA LYS A 34 -4.24 15.81 -7.82
C LYS A 34 -3.98 16.75 -8.98
N ASP A 35 -3.54 17.97 -8.68
CA ASP A 35 -3.07 18.90 -9.70
C ASP A 35 -1.73 18.47 -10.32
N GLU A 36 -1.25 19.20 -11.33
CA GLU A 36 -0.01 18.86 -12.04
C GLU A 36 1.23 18.87 -11.13
N ASN A 37 1.29 19.80 -10.15
CA ASN A 37 2.42 19.86 -9.22
C ASN A 37 2.39 18.69 -8.23
N GLU A 38 1.20 18.36 -7.73
CA GLU A 38 1.00 17.20 -6.85
C GLU A 38 1.38 15.89 -7.56
N GLN A 39 0.98 15.74 -8.84
CA GLN A 39 1.35 14.58 -9.64
C GLN A 39 2.87 14.45 -9.81
N VAL A 40 3.59 15.54 -10.07
CA VAL A 40 5.05 15.54 -10.17
C VAL A 40 5.69 15.05 -8.86
N LEU A 41 5.19 15.48 -7.70
CA LEU A 41 5.71 15.04 -6.40
C LEU A 41 5.43 13.56 -6.14
N MET A 42 4.25 13.06 -6.51
CA MET A 42 3.90 11.64 -6.37
C MET A 42 4.73 10.75 -7.33
N ILE A 43 4.96 11.20 -8.57
CA ILE A 43 5.83 10.51 -9.53
C ILE A 43 7.26 10.43 -8.97
N GLU A 44 7.77 11.51 -8.39
CA GLU A 44 9.11 11.51 -7.80
C GLU A 44 9.18 10.59 -6.55
N ALA A 45 8.17 10.60 -5.68
CA ALA A 45 8.08 9.66 -4.57
C ALA A 45 8.11 8.19 -5.05
N SER A 46 7.38 7.89 -6.12
CA SER A 46 7.38 6.55 -6.74
C SER A 46 8.72 6.20 -7.38
N ARG A 47 9.38 7.16 -8.07
CA ARG A 47 10.70 6.96 -8.66
C ARG A 47 11.77 6.66 -7.59
N ILE A 48 11.72 7.34 -6.45
CA ILE A 48 12.61 7.06 -5.32
C ILE A 48 12.33 5.66 -4.79
N ASN A 49 11.06 5.27 -4.69
CA ASN A 49 10.66 3.93 -4.24
C ASN A 49 11.17 2.84 -5.18
N ASP A 50 11.08 3.04 -6.50
CA ASP A 50 11.63 2.14 -7.52
C ASP A 50 13.16 1.97 -7.42
N GLN A 51 13.89 3.01 -7.04
CA GLN A 51 15.34 2.90 -6.79
C GLN A 51 15.63 2.15 -5.49
N ALA A 52 14.84 2.43 -4.46
CA ALA A 52 15.03 1.85 -3.13
C ALA A 52 14.80 0.34 -3.10
N ILE A 53 13.83 -0.20 -3.88
CA ILE A 53 13.50 -1.63 -3.86
C ILE A 53 14.71 -2.51 -4.21
N HIS A 54 15.56 -2.09 -5.13
CA HIS A 54 16.76 -2.86 -5.49
C HIS A 54 17.75 -2.97 -4.32
N GLU A 55 17.91 -1.90 -3.55
CA GLU A 55 18.74 -1.90 -2.34
C GLU A 55 18.11 -2.78 -1.25
N VAL A 56 16.78 -2.73 -1.09
CA VAL A 56 16.07 -3.57 -0.11
C VAL A 56 16.21 -5.05 -0.45
N ILE A 57 16.03 -5.44 -1.71
CA ILE A 57 16.23 -6.84 -2.16
C ILE A 57 17.67 -7.27 -1.88
N HIS A 58 18.65 -6.39 -2.07
CA HIS A 58 20.03 -6.68 -1.71
C HIS A 58 20.20 -6.92 -0.20
N GLN A 59 19.60 -6.08 0.66
CA GLN A 59 19.65 -6.28 2.12
C GLN A 59 19.02 -7.61 2.54
N VAL A 60 17.88 -7.96 1.94
CA VAL A 60 17.23 -9.27 2.11
C VAL A 60 18.19 -10.42 1.75
N SER A 61 18.90 -10.31 0.64
CA SER A 61 19.84 -11.34 0.17
C SER A 61 21.03 -11.57 1.11
N LEU A 62 21.32 -10.64 2.02
CA LEU A 62 22.36 -10.77 3.04
C LEU A 62 21.92 -11.63 4.24
N GLY A 63 20.68 -12.13 4.25
CA GLY A 63 20.15 -12.97 5.30
C GLY A 63 19.74 -12.23 6.57
N LEU A 64 19.45 -10.93 6.46
CA LEU A 64 18.93 -10.12 7.55
C LEU A 64 17.52 -10.54 7.93
N SER A 65 17.12 -10.32 9.20
CA SER A 65 15.73 -10.49 9.62
C SER A 65 14.80 -9.42 9.05
N GLU A 66 13.50 -9.66 9.11
CA GLU A 66 12.47 -8.69 8.68
C GLU A 66 12.65 -7.33 9.36
N LEU A 67 12.85 -7.33 10.70
CA LEU A 67 13.10 -6.11 11.49
C LEU A 67 14.37 -5.37 11.06
N GLU A 68 15.45 -6.11 10.80
CA GLU A 68 16.72 -5.52 10.38
C GLU A 68 16.61 -4.86 9.01
N VAL A 69 15.89 -5.48 8.07
CA VAL A 69 15.64 -4.91 6.73
C VAL A 69 14.74 -3.68 6.84
N ALA A 70 13.62 -3.77 7.53
CA ALA A 70 12.69 -2.66 7.74
C ALA A 70 13.37 -1.46 8.41
N GLY A 71 14.23 -1.71 9.39
CA GLY A 71 14.99 -0.67 10.09
C GLY A 71 15.96 0.13 9.21
N LYS A 72 16.33 -0.40 8.03
CA LYS A 72 17.24 0.28 7.09
C LYS A 72 16.51 1.19 6.09
N LEU A 73 15.20 1.04 5.91
CA LEU A 73 14.46 1.70 4.82
C LEU A 73 14.58 3.22 4.86
N SER A 74 14.44 3.84 6.01
CA SER A 74 14.51 5.31 6.12
C SER A 74 15.88 5.84 5.65
N GLY A 75 16.96 5.12 5.96
CA GLY A 75 18.31 5.46 5.48
C GLY A 75 18.45 5.23 3.96
N ILE A 76 17.83 4.18 3.43
CA ILE A 76 17.80 3.90 1.99
C ILE A 76 17.07 5.00 1.25
N TYR A 77 15.88 5.42 1.72
CA TYR A 77 15.13 6.53 1.11
C TYR A 77 15.92 7.84 1.14
N SER A 78 16.55 8.17 2.27
CA SER A 78 17.38 9.38 2.38
C SER A 78 18.54 9.39 1.38
N LYS A 79 19.14 8.24 1.07
CA LYS A 79 20.20 8.07 0.05
C LYS A 79 19.70 8.45 -1.35
N PHE A 80 18.42 8.24 -1.65
CA PHE A 80 17.80 8.54 -2.95
C PHE A 80 17.02 9.87 -2.96
N GLY A 81 17.09 10.65 -1.87
CA GLY A 81 16.48 11.98 -1.79
C GLY A 81 15.05 12.00 -1.25
N GLY A 82 14.56 10.90 -0.69
CA GLY A 82 13.27 10.84 -0.01
C GLY A 82 13.31 11.37 1.43
N ASP A 83 12.15 11.77 1.93
CA ASP A 83 11.96 12.30 3.28
C ASP A 83 11.80 11.20 4.35
N GLY A 84 11.82 9.94 3.94
CA GLY A 84 11.62 8.77 4.79
C GLY A 84 10.43 7.90 4.36
N ASN A 85 9.99 7.03 5.26
CA ASN A 85 8.90 6.10 4.99
C ASN A 85 7.54 6.83 4.94
N SER A 86 6.66 6.43 4.02
CA SER A 86 5.25 6.87 4.00
C SER A 86 4.40 6.11 5.02
N PHE A 87 4.77 4.88 5.33
CA PHE A 87 4.17 3.99 6.34
C PHE A 87 5.24 3.03 6.89
N ASP A 88 4.91 2.30 7.96
CA ASP A 88 5.77 1.25 8.51
C ASP A 88 5.81 0.08 7.52
N ALA A 89 6.96 -0.10 6.87
CA ALA A 89 7.11 -1.10 5.83
C ALA A 89 6.87 -2.51 6.36
N ILE A 90 6.29 -3.37 5.52
CA ILE A 90 6.08 -4.78 5.81
C ILE A 90 7.09 -5.59 5.00
N ILE A 91 7.99 -6.25 5.70
CA ILE A 91 8.89 -7.26 5.15
C ILE A 91 8.40 -8.60 5.69
N ALA A 92 7.85 -9.46 4.85
CA ALA A 92 7.24 -10.70 5.34
C ALA A 92 7.83 -11.91 4.63
N TYR A 93 8.43 -12.81 5.41
CA TYR A 93 9.10 -14.00 4.94
C TYR A 93 8.21 -15.25 5.08
N GLY A 94 8.08 -16.02 4.02
CA GLY A 94 7.33 -17.27 4.02
C GLY A 94 5.90 -17.12 4.52
N ALA A 95 5.54 -17.82 5.60
CA ALA A 95 4.19 -17.84 6.17
C ALA A 95 3.72 -16.46 6.70
N ASN A 96 4.64 -15.58 7.09
CA ASN A 96 4.31 -14.22 7.54
C ASN A 96 3.61 -13.41 6.44
N GLY A 97 3.92 -13.69 5.17
CA GLY A 97 3.27 -13.07 4.00
C GLY A 97 1.77 -13.37 3.85
N ALA A 98 1.21 -14.30 4.61
CA ALA A 98 -0.22 -14.57 4.62
C ALA A 98 -1.03 -13.52 5.42
N ASN A 99 -0.38 -12.71 6.25
CA ASN A 99 -1.00 -11.64 7.00
C ASN A 99 -0.74 -10.28 6.32
N PRO A 100 -1.75 -9.62 5.72
CA PRO A 100 -1.58 -8.33 5.05
C PRO A 100 -1.19 -7.18 6.01
N HIS A 101 -1.33 -7.39 7.31
CA HIS A 101 -0.92 -6.45 8.37
C HIS A 101 0.14 -7.06 9.29
N HIS A 102 1.06 -7.84 8.69
CA HIS A 102 2.17 -8.42 9.43
C HIS A 102 3.02 -7.34 10.08
N GLU A 103 3.36 -7.54 11.36
CA GLU A 103 4.37 -6.74 12.05
C GLU A 103 5.72 -7.46 11.93
N ASN A 104 6.72 -6.76 11.40
CA ASN A 104 8.06 -7.34 11.20
C ASN A 104 8.60 -7.92 12.51
N ASP A 105 9.20 -9.09 12.42
CA ASP A 105 9.81 -9.78 13.55
C ASP A 105 11.27 -10.25 13.24
N ASP A 106 11.85 -11.05 14.12
CA ASP A 106 13.20 -11.60 13.95
C ASP A 106 13.27 -12.83 13.00
N SER A 107 12.23 -13.04 12.20
CA SER A 107 12.22 -14.13 11.21
C SER A 107 13.33 -13.98 10.19
N HIS A 108 13.97 -15.09 9.84
CA HIS A 108 14.99 -15.20 8.81
C HIS A 108 14.52 -16.07 7.65
N LEU A 109 15.05 -15.80 6.47
CA LEU A 109 14.74 -16.52 5.23
C LEU A 109 15.12 -18.00 5.30
N LYS A 110 14.26 -18.81 4.70
CA LYS A 110 14.49 -20.23 4.42
C LYS A 110 14.34 -20.49 2.93
N PRO A 111 15.08 -21.46 2.36
CA PRO A 111 14.88 -21.87 0.97
C PRO A 111 13.40 -22.18 0.69
N GLY A 112 12.87 -21.63 -0.39
CA GLY A 112 11.48 -21.77 -0.78
C GLY A 112 10.53 -20.69 -0.25
N ASP A 113 10.97 -19.81 0.65
CA ASP A 113 10.12 -18.71 1.15
C ASP A 113 9.78 -17.72 0.03
N SER A 114 8.52 -17.32 -0.01
CA SER A 114 8.12 -16.08 -0.64
C SER A 114 8.53 -14.90 0.26
N ILE A 115 8.85 -13.78 -0.35
CA ILE A 115 9.23 -12.55 0.35
C ILE A 115 8.31 -11.45 -0.14
N ILE A 116 7.46 -10.95 0.73
CA ILE A 116 6.66 -9.76 0.44
C ILE A 116 7.41 -8.55 0.99
N ILE A 117 7.62 -7.57 0.14
CA ILE A 117 8.23 -6.29 0.46
C ILE A 117 7.20 -5.23 0.12
N ASP A 118 6.53 -4.71 1.15
CA ASP A 118 5.54 -3.64 1.04
C ASP A 118 6.13 -2.38 1.67
N MET A 119 6.39 -1.39 0.83
CA MET A 119 7.20 -0.23 1.20
C MET A 119 6.74 1.02 0.46
N GLY A 120 6.93 2.17 1.10
CA GLY A 120 6.56 3.44 0.51
C GLY A 120 7.46 4.59 0.97
N CYS A 121 7.72 5.51 0.04
CA CYS A 121 8.54 6.70 0.26
C CYS A 121 7.66 7.93 0.42
N LYS A 122 8.08 8.84 1.27
CA LYS A 122 7.56 10.20 1.34
C LYS A 122 8.52 11.16 0.66
N TYR A 123 7.99 12.05 -0.21
CA TYR A 123 8.75 13.10 -0.87
C TYR A 123 7.95 14.39 -0.92
N ASN A 124 8.48 15.45 -0.31
CA ASN A 124 7.84 16.77 -0.20
C ASN A 124 6.36 16.70 0.26
N GLY A 125 6.09 15.80 1.22
CA GLY A 125 4.79 15.60 1.82
C GLY A 125 3.82 14.73 1.03
N TYR A 126 4.24 14.10 -0.09
CA TYR A 126 3.45 13.13 -0.85
C TYR A 126 4.01 11.72 -0.69
N CYS A 127 3.12 10.75 -0.67
CA CYS A 127 3.42 9.35 -0.44
C CYS A 127 3.50 8.57 -1.75
N SER A 128 4.38 7.56 -1.78
CA SER A 128 4.28 6.41 -2.67
C SER A 128 3.98 5.16 -1.86
N ASP A 129 3.53 4.12 -2.55
CA ASP A 129 3.16 2.83 -2.01
C ASP A 129 3.45 1.76 -3.07
N MET A 130 4.18 0.71 -2.70
CA MET A 130 4.59 -0.32 -3.65
C MET A 130 4.86 -1.64 -2.93
N THR A 131 4.21 -2.70 -3.39
CA THR A 131 4.52 -4.06 -2.98
C THR A 131 5.27 -4.82 -4.07
N ARG A 132 6.27 -5.61 -3.69
CA ARG A 132 6.94 -6.59 -4.55
C ARG A 132 7.03 -7.93 -3.85
N THR A 133 6.79 -8.98 -4.62
CA THR A 133 6.98 -10.37 -4.16
C THR A 133 8.14 -11.00 -4.90
N VAL A 134 9.11 -11.52 -4.17
CA VAL A 134 10.24 -12.28 -4.69
C VAL A 134 10.35 -13.62 -3.95
N PHE A 135 11.17 -14.52 -4.45
CA PHE A 135 11.35 -15.85 -3.86
C PHE A 135 12.81 -16.11 -3.52
N TYR A 136 13.04 -16.82 -2.43
CA TYR A 136 14.40 -17.12 -1.98
C TYR A 136 14.83 -18.51 -2.45
N GLN A 137 15.85 -18.54 -3.34
CA GLN A 137 16.49 -19.73 -3.91
C GLN A 137 15.57 -20.61 -4.76
N GLU A 138 14.46 -21.08 -4.21
CA GLU A 138 13.54 -22.02 -4.85
C GLU A 138 12.14 -21.42 -4.93
N VAL A 139 11.34 -21.89 -5.87
CA VAL A 139 9.93 -21.53 -5.99
C VAL A 139 9.14 -22.77 -6.38
N SER A 140 8.10 -23.10 -5.62
CA SER A 140 7.21 -24.22 -5.93
C SER A 140 6.34 -23.91 -7.17
N GLU A 141 5.84 -24.95 -7.84
CA GLU A 141 4.92 -24.76 -8.97
C GLU A 141 3.61 -24.07 -8.53
N GLU A 142 3.11 -24.40 -7.34
CA GLU A 142 1.93 -23.73 -6.74
C GLU A 142 2.20 -22.23 -6.52
N ALA A 143 3.35 -21.87 -5.96
CA ALA A 143 3.71 -20.45 -5.75
C ALA A 143 3.84 -19.69 -7.08
N LYS A 144 4.37 -20.34 -8.14
CA LYS A 144 4.42 -19.74 -9.48
C LYS A 144 3.02 -19.52 -10.06
N GLU A 145 2.14 -20.50 -9.90
CA GLU A 145 0.74 -20.42 -10.36
C GLU A 145 0.02 -19.27 -9.66
N VAL A 146 0.04 -19.23 -8.33
CA VAL A 146 -0.62 -18.17 -7.53
C VAL A 146 -0.04 -16.79 -7.87
N TYR A 147 1.28 -16.66 -7.96
CA TYR A 147 1.92 -15.42 -8.37
C TYR A 147 1.45 -14.97 -9.76
N GLY A 148 1.37 -15.90 -10.71
CA GLY A 148 0.89 -15.64 -12.07
C GLY A 148 -0.57 -15.16 -12.09
N LEU A 149 -1.44 -15.75 -11.28
CA LEU A 149 -2.84 -15.34 -11.12
C LEU A 149 -2.97 -13.94 -10.52
N VAL A 150 -2.26 -13.66 -9.44
CA VAL A 150 -2.27 -12.34 -8.80
C VAL A 150 -1.75 -11.27 -9.77
N ARG A 151 -0.68 -11.57 -10.49
CA ARG A 151 -0.15 -10.67 -11.52
C ARG A 151 -1.17 -10.40 -12.63
N LEU A 152 -1.82 -11.45 -13.15
CA LEU A 152 -2.85 -11.31 -14.18
C LEU A 152 -4.03 -10.47 -13.67
N ALA A 153 -4.48 -10.69 -12.44
CA ALA A 153 -5.54 -9.91 -11.81
C ALA A 153 -5.17 -8.43 -11.70
N ASN A 154 -3.95 -8.14 -11.24
CA ASN A 154 -3.43 -6.78 -11.13
C ASN A 154 -3.34 -6.08 -12.49
N GLU A 155 -2.68 -6.71 -13.49
CA GLU A 155 -2.54 -6.16 -14.85
C GLU A 155 -3.90 -5.95 -15.52
N THR A 156 -4.88 -6.84 -15.30
CA THR A 156 -6.23 -6.70 -15.85
C THR A 156 -6.97 -5.52 -15.24
N ALA A 157 -6.89 -5.36 -13.93
CA ALA A 157 -7.50 -4.23 -13.22
C ALA A 157 -6.86 -2.90 -13.64
N GLU A 158 -5.53 -2.85 -13.72
CA GLU A 158 -4.78 -1.67 -14.15
C GLU A 158 -5.19 -1.24 -15.57
N ALA A 159 -5.31 -2.18 -16.51
CA ALA A 159 -5.74 -1.91 -17.88
C ALA A 159 -7.16 -1.34 -18.00
N MET A 160 -8.00 -1.51 -16.98
CA MET A 160 -9.34 -0.95 -16.93
C MET A 160 -9.39 0.53 -16.48
N ILE A 161 -8.31 1.04 -15.88
CA ILE A 161 -8.27 2.39 -15.30
C ILE A 161 -8.36 3.44 -16.42
N LYS A 162 -9.49 4.12 -16.46
CA LYS A 162 -9.75 5.24 -17.40
C LYS A 162 -10.88 6.10 -16.88
N PRO A 163 -11.01 7.35 -17.35
CA PRO A 163 -12.12 8.22 -16.97
C PRO A 163 -13.48 7.56 -17.22
N GLY A 164 -14.36 7.62 -16.23
CA GLY A 164 -15.73 7.11 -16.30
C GLY A 164 -15.92 5.63 -15.95
N VAL A 165 -14.84 4.87 -15.66
CA VAL A 165 -14.98 3.51 -15.12
C VAL A 165 -15.35 3.58 -13.64
N ARG A 166 -16.24 2.69 -13.19
CA ARG A 166 -16.56 2.57 -11.75
C ARG A 166 -15.47 1.80 -11.03
N LEU A 167 -15.11 2.25 -9.83
CA LEU A 167 -14.05 1.62 -9.05
C LEU A 167 -14.40 0.18 -8.63
N CYS A 168 -15.68 -0.09 -8.37
CA CYS A 168 -16.17 -1.44 -8.08
C CYS A 168 -16.01 -2.41 -9.27
N ASP A 169 -16.10 -1.94 -10.51
CA ASP A 169 -15.87 -2.78 -11.70
C ASP A 169 -14.41 -3.17 -11.85
N ILE A 170 -13.48 -2.29 -11.45
CA ILE A 170 -12.03 -2.56 -11.44
C ILE A 170 -11.71 -3.64 -10.41
N ASP A 171 -12.21 -3.51 -9.17
CA ASP A 171 -12.03 -4.55 -8.13
C ASP A 171 -12.64 -5.88 -8.58
N LYS A 172 -13.84 -5.84 -9.15
CA LYS A 172 -14.54 -7.04 -9.61
C LYS A 172 -13.73 -7.81 -10.66
N ALA A 173 -13.10 -7.12 -11.60
CA ALA A 173 -12.32 -7.77 -12.66
C ALA A 173 -11.14 -8.58 -12.10
N ALA A 174 -10.40 -8.01 -11.13
CA ALA A 174 -9.32 -8.74 -10.44
C ALA A 174 -9.86 -9.88 -9.59
N ARG A 175 -10.94 -9.63 -8.87
CA ARG A 175 -11.56 -10.58 -7.94
C ARG A 175 -12.15 -11.79 -8.66
N ASP A 176 -12.77 -11.60 -9.82
CA ASP A 176 -13.30 -12.69 -10.64
C ASP A 176 -12.18 -13.65 -11.08
N ILE A 177 -11.03 -13.15 -11.55
CA ILE A 177 -9.87 -13.97 -11.93
C ILE A 177 -9.39 -14.85 -10.78
N ILE A 178 -9.23 -14.27 -9.59
CA ILE A 178 -8.75 -14.99 -8.41
C ILE A 178 -9.80 -16.00 -7.93
N THR A 179 -11.08 -15.63 -7.99
CA THR A 179 -12.21 -16.49 -7.56
C THR A 179 -12.39 -17.67 -8.49
N ASP A 180 -12.34 -17.46 -9.82
CA ASP A 180 -12.49 -18.51 -10.84
C ASP A 180 -11.35 -19.53 -10.77
N ALA A 181 -10.18 -19.10 -10.31
CA ALA A 181 -9.05 -20.00 -10.03
C ALA A 181 -9.17 -20.75 -8.68
N GLY A 182 -10.21 -20.51 -7.89
CA GLY A 182 -10.46 -21.19 -6.63
C GLY A 182 -9.95 -20.49 -5.36
N TYR A 183 -9.27 -19.34 -5.48
CA TYR A 183 -8.64 -18.61 -4.39
C TYR A 183 -9.47 -17.40 -3.90
N GLY A 184 -10.78 -17.36 -4.21
CA GLY A 184 -11.62 -16.20 -3.85
C GLY A 184 -11.78 -15.95 -2.35
N LYS A 185 -11.61 -16.98 -1.51
CA LYS A 185 -11.67 -16.84 -0.04
C LYS A 185 -10.43 -16.19 0.54
N GLU A 186 -9.31 -16.40 -0.10
CA GLU A 186 -8.00 -15.87 0.28
C GLU A 186 -7.87 -14.39 -0.11
N PHE A 187 -8.63 -13.93 -1.12
CA PHE A 187 -8.68 -12.52 -1.51
C PHE A 187 -9.73 -11.76 -0.68
N ASN A 188 -9.41 -11.52 0.59
CA ASN A 188 -10.30 -10.89 1.58
C ASN A 188 -10.08 -9.39 1.76
N HIS A 189 -9.19 -8.77 1.00
CA HIS A 189 -8.86 -7.34 1.03
C HIS A 189 -9.47 -6.60 -0.18
N ARG A 190 -9.63 -5.27 -0.07
CA ARG A 190 -9.94 -4.42 -1.24
C ARG A 190 -8.79 -4.46 -2.25
N LEU A 191 -9.08 -4.21 -3.51
CA LEU A 191 -8.06 -4.20 -4.56
C LEU A 191 -7.07 -3.04 -4.39
N GLY A 192 -7.55 -1.86 -3.99
CA GLY A 192 -6.69 -0.69 -3.84
C GLY A 192 -7.36 0.45 -3.07
N HIS A 193 -6.63 1.53 -2.95
CA HIS A 193 -7.06 2.74 -2.24
C HIS A 193 -6.48 4.00 -2.88
N PHE A 194 -7.04 5.14 -2.54
CA PHE A 194 -6.50 6.42 -2.94
C PHE A 194 -5.29 6.78 -2.06
N ILE A 195 -4.36 7.51 -2.66
CA ILE A 195 -3.10 7.91 -2.06
C ILE A 195 -2.78 9.37 -2.44
N GLY A 196 -1.99 10.05 -1.61
CA GLY A 196 -1.55 11.42 -1.87
C GLY A 196 -0.65 11.92 -0.76
N LYS A 197 -1.11 12.89 0.04
CA LYS A 197 -0.39 13.36 1.23
C LYS A 197 -0.38 12.35 2.37
N ASP A 198 -1.43 11.53 2.44
CA ASP A 198 -1.51 10.38 3.31
C ASP A 198 -1.49 9.11 2.43
N VAL A 199 -0.98 8.01 2.99
CA VAL A 199 -0.97 6.70 2.29
C VAL A 199 -2.39 6.25 1.97
N HIS A 200 -3.31 6.38 2.92
CA HIS A 200 -4.71 6.10 2.70
C HIS A 200 -5.50 7.42 2.71
N GLU A 201 -6.05 7.78 1.55
CA GLU A 201 -6.97 8.91 1.40
C GLU A 201 -8.39 8.41 1.16
N PHE A 202 -9.35 9.34 1.15
CA PHE A 202 -10.75 9.00 0.88
C PHE A 202 -10.90 8.47 -0.55
N GLY A 203 -11.40 7.25 -0.65
CA GLY A 203 -11.63 6.52 -1.89
C GLY A 203 -10.97 5.14 -1.88
N ASP A 204 -11.76 4.12 -2.17
CA ASP A 204 -11.33 2.73 -2.25
C ASP A 204 -11.64 2.15 -3.63
N VAL A 205 -10.74 1.32 -4.14
CA VAL A 205 -11.03 0.43 -5.27
C VAL A 205 -11.52 -0.88 -4.66
N SER A 206 -12.83 -1.00 -4.51
CA SER A 206 -13.48 -2.14 -3.86
C SER A 206 -14.88 -2.37 -4.42
N VAL A 207 -15.43 -3.56 -4.21
CA VAL A 207 -16.79 -3.93 -4.64
C VAL A 207 -17.88 -3.05 -4.02
N ASN A 208 -17.59 -2.34 -2.94
CA ASN A 208 -18.55 -1.52 -2.20
C ASN A 208 -18.43 -0.01 -2.51
N PHE A 209 -17.54 0.38 -3.41
CA PHE A 209 -17.30 1.79 -3.74
C PHE A 209 -17.66 2.08 -5.20
N ASP A 210 -18.68 2.94 -5.41
CA ASP A 210 -19.15 3.40 -6.71
C ASP A 210 -18.53 4.74 -7.11
#